data_c0f4865c1c1cd6a2905a29bf7e07f2e2
#
_entry.id   c0f4865c1c1cd6a2905a29bf7e07f2e2
#
_cell.length_a   1.000
_cell.length_b   1.000
_cell.length_c   1.000
_cell.angle_alpha   90.00
_cell.angle_beta   90.00
_cell.angle_gamma   90.00
#
_symmetry.space_group_name_H-M   'P 1'
#
loop_
_entity.id
_entity.type
_entity.pdbx_description
1 polymer ?
#
loop_
_entity_poly.entity_id
_entity_poly.type
_entity_poly.pdbx_seq_one_letter_code
_entity_poly.pdbx_strand_id
1 'polypeptide(L)'
;MRPQPGRVSNSPPAERAGLAAPATKSRLDATFARLRARGERALVAYLMAGDPSLAETRRLVIEAERRGADVIELGVPFSDPIADGPVIQRAGTRALAAGTSLARVLEMVSTLRAQVRVPLVLMTYYNPVLAFGLKSFARTAADAGADGVIVPDLPYEECEPLRAETEPAGLDIIQLVAPTSTPARVKTIARLSRGFVYVVSLTGITGERRELPKDLDVQIRTLRLVSTKPVCVGFGVSTPEQVAAVGKVADGVVVGSAIVRTIEAHAATAALVEKVGEFIATLKHPLRASSTAGFAGATEGGRFGRGA
;
A
#
# COMPACT_ATOMS: atom_id res chain seq x y z
N MET A 1 38.72 -64.01 18.29
CA MET A 1 38.81 -63.09 17.15
C MET A 1 37.43 -62.43 17.03
N ARG A 2 37.30 -61.18 17.54
CA ARG A 2 36.02 -60.43 17.51
C ARG A 2 36.11 -59.44 16.35
N PRO A 3 35.09 -59.31 15.48
CA PRO A 3 35.10 -58.33 14.43
C PRO A 3 34.87 -56.90 14.96
N GLN A 4 35.65 -55.94 14.43
CA GLN A 4 35.53 -54.50 14.75
C GLN A 4 34.33 -53.88 14.01
N PRO A 5 33.60 -52.91 14.63
CA PRO A 5 32.53 -52.21 13.96
C PRO A 5 33.07 -51.15 12.97
N GLY A 6 32.48 -51.13 11.77
CA GLY A 6 32.84 -50.22 10.69
C GLY A 6 32.49 -48.76 11.06
N ARG A 7 33.40 -47.85 10.70
CA ARG A 7 33.20 -46.39 10.78
C ARG A 7 32.13 -45.98 9.78
N VAL A 8 31.00 -45.43 10.30
CA VAL A 8 30.03 -44.73 9.49
C VAL A 8 30.57 -43.31 9.27
N SER A 9 30.83 -42.95 8.03
CA SER A 9 31.22 -41.58 7.64
C SER A 9 29.97 -40.72 7.62
N ASN A 10 29.85 -39.82 8.60
CA ASN A 10 28.89 -38.75 8.61
C ASN A 10 29.40 -37.56 7.79
N SER A 11 29.12 -37.56 6.49
CA SER A 11 29.21 -36.33 5.68
C SER A 11 27.92 -35.58 5.76
N PRO A 12 27.91 -34.28 6.09
CA PRO A 12 26.68 -33.48 6.09
C PRO A 12 26.17 -33.32 4.63
N PRO A 13 24.85 -33.30 4.44
CA PRO A 13 24.27 -33.05 3.12
C PRO A 13 24.67 -31.66 2.62
N ALA A 14 25.23 -31.61 1.42
CA ALA A 14 25.54 -30.37 0.71
C ALA A 14 24.26 -29.55 0.56
N GLU A 15 24.23 -28.39 1.24
CA GLU A 15 23.25 -27.34 1.10
C GLU A 15 23.25 -26.86 -0.36
N ARG A 16 22.29 -27.33 -1.15
CA ARG A 16 22.01 -26.75 -2.46
C ARG A 16 21.41 -25.38 -2.23
N ALA A 17 22.24 -24.36 -2.15
CA ALA A 17 21.83 -22.99 -2.35
C ALA A 17 21.29 -22.88 -3.78
N GLY A 18 19.98 -23.07 -3.92
CA GLY A 18 19.26 -22.72 -5.12
C GLY A 18 19.38 -21.21 -5.31
N LEU A 19 20.13 -20.77 -6.31
CA LEU A 19 20.10 -19.40 -6.82
C LEU A 19 18.66 -19.11 -7.20
N ALA A 20 17.94 -18.36 -6.33
CA ALA A 20 16.65 -17.81 -6.66
C ALA A 20 16.84 -16.94 -7.90
N ALA A 21 16.06 -17.21 -8.95
CA ALA A 21 16.00 -16.36 -10.13
C ALA A 21 15.75 -14.92 -9.67
N PRO A 22 16.32 -13.89 -10.34
CA PRO A 22 16.11 -12.50 -9.96
C PRO A 22 14.61 -12.24 -9.98
N ALA A 23 14.05 -11.88 -8.81
CA ALA A 23 12.64 -11.58 -8.67
C ALA A 23 12.26 -10.51 -9.70
N THR A 24 11.37 -10.83 -10.61
CA THR A 24 10.80 -9.83 -11.54
C THR A 24 10.22 -8.71 -10.71
N LYS A 25 10.60 -7.44 -11.03
CA LYS A 25 10.13 -6.26 -10.32
C LYS A 25 8.61 -6.28 -10.31
N SER A 26 8.02 -6.20 -9.12
CA SER A 26 6.56 -6.17 -8.97
C SER A 26 5.98 -4.88 -9.58
N ARG A 27 4.67 -4.86 -9.85
CA ARG A 27 4.00 -3.64 -10.34
C ARG A 27 4.09 -2.52 -9.31
N LEU A 28 4.11 -2.84 -8.02
CA LEU A 28 4.37 -1.88 -6.94
C LEU A 28 5.76 -1.26 -7.08
N ASP A 29 6.82 -2.07 -7.23
CA ASP A 29 8.20 -1.59 -7.41
C ASP A 29 8.32 -0.68 -8.64
N ALA A 30 7.70 -1.08 -9.76
CA ALA A 30 7.71 -0.29 -10.99
C ALA A 30 6.99 1.06 -10.81
N THR A 31 5.87 1.08 -10.07
CA THR A 31 5.12 2.30 -9.79
C THR A 31 5.93 3.28 -8.94
N PHE A 32 6.52 2.82 -7.83
CA PHE A 32 7.33 3.69 -6.98
C PHE A 32 8.62 4.16 -7.68
N ALA A 33 9.25 3.32 -8.49
CA ALA A 33 10.42 3.72 -9.29
C ALA A 33 10.05 4.83 -10.30
N ARG A 34 8.92 4.71 -11.00
CA ARG A 34 8.39 5.70 -11.93
C ARG A 34 8.09 7.03 -11.24
N LEU A 35 7.42 7.00 -10.09
CA LEU A 35 7.08 8.20 -9.31
C LEU A 35 8.35 8.90 -8.81
N ARG A 36 9.31 8.15 -8.29
CA ARG A 36 10.61 8.69 -7.84
C ARG A 36 11.36 9.38 -8.99
N ALA A 37 11.39 8.77 -10.17
CA ALA A 37 12.03 9.34 -11.34
C ALA A 37 11.39 10.68 -11.79
N ARG A 38 10.11 10.88 -11.47
CA ARG A 38 9.36 12.11 -11.75
C ARG A 38 9.36 13.12 -10.61
N GLY A 39 9.98 12.81 -9.47
CA GLY A 39 9.91 13.63 -8.26
C GLY A 39 8.52 13.69 -7.63
N GLU A 40 7.63 12.76 -7.99
CA GLU A 40 6.26 12.64 -7.49
C GLU A 40 6.17 11.71 -6.26
N ARG A 41 5.06 11.83 -5.52
CA ARG A 41 4.72 10.91 -4.42
C ARG A 41 3.46 10.12 -4.77
N ALA A 42 3.36 8.91 -4.22
CA ALA A 42 2.22 8.04 -4.45
C ALA A 42 0.98 8.53 -3.68
N LEU A 43 -0.17 8.50 -4.33
CA LEU A 43 -1.47 8.48 -3.67
C LEU A 43 -1.97 7.05 -3.64
N VAL A 44 -2.10 6.46 -2.45
CA VAL A 44 -2.74 5.17 -2.22
C VAL A 44 -4.18 5.44 -1.80
N ALA A 45 -5.14 5.10 -2.66
CA ALA A 45 -6.55 5.32 -2.41
C ALA A 45 -7.19 4.04 -1.88
N TYR A 46 -7.69 4.09 -0.63
CA TYR A 46 -8.42 2.98 -0.03
C TYR A 46 -9.91 3.04 -0.37
N LEU A 47 -10.47 1.91 -0.77
CA LEU A 47 -11.88 1.71 -1.03
C LEU A 47 -12.36 0.42 -0.33
N MET A 48 -13.51 0.46 0.36
CA MET A 48 -14.14 -0.77 0.85
C MET A 48 -14.81 -1.48 -0.32
N ALA A 49 -14.36 -2.68 -0.66
CA ALA A 49 -14.95 -3.47 -1.73
C ALA A 49 -16.39 -3.88 -1.38
N GLY A 50 -17.31 -3.55 -2.27
CA GLY A 50 -18.74 -3.80 -2.07
C GLY A 50 -19.52 -2.64 -1.43
N ASP A 51 -18.89 -1.53 -1.14
CA ASP A 51 -19.56 -0.32 -0.62
C ASP A 51 -19.70 0.75 -1.73
N PRO A 52 -20.92 1.11 -2.19
CA PRO A 52 -22.22 0.51 -1.83
C PRO A 52 -22.51 -0.82 -2.53
N SER A 53 -21.76 -1.19 -3.55
CA SER A 53 -21.83 -2.48 -4.26
C SER A 53 -20.53 -2.79 -4.99
N LEU A 54 -20.30 -4.06 -5.37
CA LEU A 54 -19.14 -4.45 -6.18
C LEU A 54 -19.15 -3.78 -7.57
N ALA A 55 -20.33 -3.55 -8.14
CA ALA A 55 -20.45 -2.85 -9.42
C ALA A 55 -19.98 -1.39 -9.31
N GLU A 56 -20.39 -0.69 -8.25
CA GLU A 56 -19.94 0.68 -7.99
C GLU A 56 -18.45 0.71 -7.60
N THR A 57 -17.96 -0.25 -6.82
CA THR A 57 -16.53 -0.37 -6.51
C THR A 57 -15.69 -0.44 -7.78
N ARG A 58 -16.09 -1.23 -8.78
CA ARG A 58 -15.40 -1.28 -10.08
C ARG A 58 -15.34 0.08 -10.76
N ARG A 59 -16.45 0.81 -10.81
CA ARG A 59 -16.50 2.16 -11.40
C ARG A 59 -15.61 3.14 -10.65
N LEU A 60 -15.63 3.08 -9.31
CA LEU A 60 -14.81 3.91 -8.44
C LEU A 60 -13.31 3.62 -8.61
N VAL A 61 -12.89 2.37 -8.76
CA VAL A 61 -11.49 2.00 -8.99
C VAL A 61 -10.99 2.56 -10.33
N ILE A 62 -11.77 2.41 -11.40
CA ILE A 62 -11.43 2.93 -12.73
C ILE A 62 -11.31 4.46 -12.68
N GLU A 63 -12.26 5.13 -12.04
CA GLU A 63 -12.24 6.58 -11.90
C GLU A 63 -11.08 7.05 -11.01
N ALA A 64 -10.77 6.33 -9.92
CA ALA A 64 -9.65 6.65 -9.05
C ALA A 64 -8.31 6.63 -9.79
N GLU A 65 -8.05 5.60 -10.61
CA GLU A 65 -6.88 5.57 -11.48
C GLU A 65 -6.87 6.76 -12.45
N ARG A 66 -7.98 7.04 -13.12
CA ARG A 66 -8.13 8.16 -14.06
C ARG A 66 -7.83 9.52 -13.40
N ARG A 67 -8.18 9.68 -12.13
CA ARG A 67 -7.97 10.90 -11.33
C ARG A 67 -6.59 10.96 -10.67
N GLY A 68 -5.78 9.90 -10.82
CA GLY A 68 -4.37 9.91 -10.47
C GLY A 68 -4.03 9.17 -9.19
N ALA A 69 -4.87 8.30 -8.67
CA ALA A 69 -4.44 7.31 -7.69
C ALA A 69 -3.35 6.43 -8.31
N ASP A 70 -2.26 6.22 -7.59
CA ASP A 70 -1.11 5.44 -8.07
C ASP A 70 -1.15 3.98 -7.59
N VAL A 71 -1.84 3.73 -6.50
CA VAL A 71 -2.12 2.42 -5.92
C VAL A 71 -3.56 2.43 -5.40
N ILE A 72 -4.29 1.35 -5.62
CA ILE A 72 -5.62 1.15 -5.03
C ILE A 72 -5.51 0.09 -3.95
N GLU A 73 -5.96 0.42 -2.75
CA GLU A 73 -6.11 -0.49 -1.64
C GLU A 73 -7.58 -0.89 -1.50
N LEU A 74 -7.87 -2.16 -1.66
CA LEU A 74 -9.22 -2.73 -1.62
C LEU A 74 -9.44 -3.42 -0.28
N GLY A 75 -10.24 -2.82 0.59
CA GLY A 75 -10.68 -3.43 1.84
C GLY A 75 -11.65 -4.59 1.56
N VAL A 76 -11.33 -5.76 2.06
CA VAL A 76 -12.24 -6.91 2.06
C VAL A 76 -13.09 -6.84 3.31
N PRO A 77 -14.43 -6.76 3.22
CA PRO A 77 -15.27 -6.63 4.40
C PRO A 77 -15.21 -7.86 5.29
N PHE A 78 -15.18 -7.64 6.59
CA PHE A 78 -15.15 -8.68 7.62
C PHE A 78 -16.06 -8.32 8.79
N SER A 79 -16.64 -9.32 9.49
CA SER A 79 -17.60 -9.11 10.58
C SER A 79 -16.98 -8.52 11.84
N ASP A 80 -15.68 -8.82 12.07
CA ASP A 80 -14.98 -8.51 13.32
C ASP A 80 -13.74 -7.63 13.07
N PRO A 81 -13.90 -6.39 12.52
CA PRO A 81 -12.82 -5.59 11.99
C PRO A 81 -12.10 -4.79 13.08
N ILE A 82 -11.30 -5.47 13.92
CA ILE A 82 -10.65 -4.92 15.13
C ILE A 82 -9.67 -3.77 14.87
N ALA A 83 -9.11 -3.69 13.66
CA ALA A 83 -8.17 -2.62 13.27
C ALA A 83 -8.83 -1.42 12.59
N ASP A 84 -10.13 -1.52 12.27
CA ASP A 84 -10.82 -0.50 11.50
C ASP A 84 -11.48 0.56 12.39
N GLY A 85 -11.40 1.81 11.95
CA GLY A 85 -12.17 2.90 12.55
C GLY A 85 -13.66 2.88 12.15
N PRO A 86 -14.51 3.65 12.86
CA PRO A 86 -15.98 3.60 12.70
C PRO A 86 -16.48 3.82 11.26
N VAL A 87 -15.79 4.65 10.48
CA VAL A 87 -16.15 4.93 9.08
C VAL A 87 -15.97 3.68 8.22
N ILE A 88 -14.83 3.01 8.37
CA ILE A 88 -14.51 1.79 7.62
C ILE A 88 -15.41 0.64 8.07
N GLN A 89 -15.68 0.51 9.38
CA GLN A 89 -16.61 -0.48 9.91
C GLN A 89 -18.02 -0.34 9.31
N ARG A 90 -18.57 0.89 9.22
CA ARG A 90 -19.89 1.10 8.59
C ARG A 90 -19.88 0.72 7.10
N ALA A 91 -18.81 1.06 6.37
CA ALA A 91 -18.66 0.65 4.98
C ALA A 91 -18.59 -0.87 4.84
N GLY A 92 -17.82 -1.54 5.70
CA GLY A 92 -17.76 -3.00 5.78
C GLY A 92 -19.12 -3.65 6.06
N THR A 93 -19.89 -3.08 7.00
CA THR A 93 -21.26 -3.54 7.29
C THR A 93 -22.17 -3.43 6.05
N ARG A 94 -22.13 -2.31 5.31
CA ARG A 94 -22.90 -2.15 4.07
C ARG A 94 -22.47 -3.16 3.00
N ALA A 95 -21.16 -3.36 2.85
CA ALA A 95 -20.61 -4.32 1.89
C ALA A 95 -21.00 -5.77 2.22
N LEU A 96 -20.96 -6.16 3.50
CA LEU A 96 -21.43 -7.48 3.94
C LEU A 96 -22.94 -7.67 3.70
N ALA A 97 -23.74 -6.64 4.01
CA ALA A 97 -25.19 -6.67 3.75
C ALA A 97 -25.50 -6.79 2.23
N ALA A 98 -24.64 -6.25 1.36
CA ALA A 98 -24.71 -6.43 -0.09
C ALA A 98 -24.18 -7.80 -0.58
N GLY A 99 -23.82 -8.70 0.35
CA GLY A 99 -23.35 -10.05 0.04
C GLY A 99 -21.91 -10.12 -0.46
N THR A 100 -21.08 -9.13 -0.15
CA THR A 100 -19.65 -9.15 -0.53
C THR A 100 -18.90 -10.15 0.34
N SER A 101 -18.04 -10.95 -0.31
CA SER A 101 -17.13 -11.90 0.33
C SER A 101 -15.75 -11.82 -0.32
N LEU A 102 -14.73 -12.42 0.33
CA LEU A 102 -13.38 -12.47 -0.23
C LEU A 102 -13.38 -13.08 -1.64
N ALA A 103 -14.11 -14.18 -1.88
CA ALA A 103 -14.21 -14.80 -3.20
C ALA A 103 -14.75 -13.82 -4.25
N ARG A 104 -15.84 -13.11 -3.95
CA ARG A 104 -16.44 -12.11 -4.87
C ARG A 104 -15.55 -10.90 -5.09
N VAL A 105 -14.74 -10.51 -4.10
CA VAL A 105 -13.72 -9.45 -4.27
C VAL A 105 -12.65 -9.92 -5.24
N LEU A 106 -12.15 -11.15 -5.12
CA LEU A 106 -11.16 -11.72 -6.04
C LEU A 106 -11.70 -11.82 -7.49
N GLU A 107 -12.95 -12.23 -7.68
CA GLU A 107 -13.62 -12.21 -8.98
C GLU A 107 -13.70 -10.77 -9.56
N MET A 108 -14.05 -9.79 -8.72
CA MET A 108 -14.07 -8.40 -9.13
C MET A 108 -12.67 -7.91 -9.54
N VAL A 109 -11.63 -8.24 -8.79
CA VAL A 109 -10.23 -7.89 -9.10
C VAL A 109 -9.83 -8.46 -10.46
N SER A 110 -10.18 -9.71 -10.77
CA SER A 110 -9.90 -10.34 -12.06
C SER A 110 -10.54 -9.57 -13.22
N THR A 111 -11.79 -9.12 -13.08
CA THR A 111 -12.43 -8.29 -14.12
C THR A 111 -11.86 -6.88 -14.21
N LEU A 112 -11.43 -6.30 -13.10
CA LEU A 112 -10.79 -4.99 -13.06
C LEU A 112 -9.42 -4.98 -13.74
N ARG A 113 -8.65 -6.07 -13.62
CA ARG A 113 -7.27 -6.12 -14.11
C ARG A 113 -7.15 -5.85 -15.61
N ALA A 114 -8.15 -6.15 -16.40
CA ALA A 114 -8.19 -5.82 -17.81
C ALA A 114 -8.39 -4.32 -18.10
N GLN A 115 -8.87 -3.54 -17.12
CA GLN A 115 -9.30 -2.15 -17.29
C GLN A 115 -8.39 -1.15 -16.60
N VAL A 116 -7.60 -1.57 -15.59
CA VAL A 116 -6.72 -0.70 -14.80
C VAL A 116 -5.28 -1.23 -14.80
N ARG A 117 -4.32 -0.32 -14.70
CA ARG A 117 -2.88 -0.63 -14.72
C ARG A 117 -2.20 -0.42 -13.36
N VAL A 118 -2.79 0.40 -12.50
CA VAL A 118 -2.26 0.66 -11.17
C VAL A 118 -2.22 -0.61 -10.32
N PRO A 119 -1.29 -0.74 -9.38
CA PRO A 119 -1.29 -1.83 -8.42
C PRO A 119 -2.60 -1.89 -7.65
N LEU A 120 -3.10 -3.12 -7.47
CA LEU A 120 -4.26 -3.45 -6.63
C LEU A 120 -3.77 -4.22 -5.41
N VAL A 121 -3.92 -3.65 -4.24
CA VAL A 121 -3.52 -4.24 -2.96
C VAL A 121 -4.78 -4.61 -2.19
N LEU A 122 -4.87 -5.85 -1.71
CA LEU A 122 -5.97 -6.29 -0.85
C LEU A 122 -5.64 -5.95 0.60
N MET A 123 -6.57 -5.33 1.33
CA MET A 123 -6.50 -5.22 2.79
C MET A 123 -7.55 -6.13 3.39
N THR A 124 -7.13 -7.16 4.10
CA THR A 124 -8.01 -8.18 4.65
C THR A 124 -7.52 -8.64 6.02
N TYR A 125 -8.41 -9.23 6.81
CA TYR A 125 -8.05 -9.86 8.08
C TYR A 125 -7.56 -11.28 7.86
N TYR A 126 -6.80 -11.81 8.84
CA TYR A 126 -6.18 -13.12 8.69
C TYR A 126 -7.19 -14.26 8.68
N ASN A 127 -8.26 -14.15 9.47
CA ASN A 127 -9.27 -15.20 9.55
C ASN A 127 -9.98 -15.50 8.22
N PRO A 128 -10.45 -14.51 7.41
CA PRO A 128 -10.93 -14.77 6.05
C PRO A 128 -9.92 -15.48 5.15
N VAL A 129 -8.63 -15.15 5.27
CA VAL A 129 -7.55 -15.79 4.48
C VAL A 129 -7.36 -17.24 4.92
N LEU A 130 -7.36 -17.51 6.23
CA LEU A 130 -7.30 -18.87 6.78
C LEU A 130 -8.49 -19.72 6.33
N ALA A 131 -9.71 -19.16 6.40
CA ALA A 131 -10.93 -19.85 5.97
C ALA A 131 -10.92 -20.16 4.45
N PHE A 132 -10.32 -19.29 3.64
CA PHE A 132 -10.14 -19.54 2.20
C PHE A 132 -9.05 -20.57 1.92
N GLY A 133 -8.10 -20.74 2.84
CA GLY A 133 -6.88 -21.53 2.73
C GLY A 133 -5.72 -20.74 2.15
N LEU A 134 -4.58 -20.69 2.87
CA LEU A 134 -3.44 -19.82 2.55
C LEU A 134 -2.95 -19.99 1.10
N LYS A 135 -2.74 -21.22 0.68
CA LYS A 135 -2.29 -21.55 -0.69
C LYS A 135 -3.32 -21.16 -1.75
N SER A 136 -4.60 -21.46 -1.50
CA SER A 136 -5.70 -21.12 -2.40
C SER A 136 -5.85 -19.62 -2.53
N PHE A 137 -5.77 -18.88 -1.42
CA PHE A 137 -5.80 -17.42 -1.40
C PHE A 137 -4.65 -16.82 -2.21
N ALA A 138 -3.41 -17.21 -1.89
CA ALA A 138 -2.23 -16.66 -2.55
C ALA A 138 -2.30 -16.85 -4.08
N ARG A 139 -2.63 -18.04 -4.52
CA ARG A 139 -2.78 -18.36 -5.95
C ARG A 139 -3.94 -17.61 -6.59
N THR A 140 -5.14 -17.66 -6.00
CA THR A 140 -6.32 -17.03 -6.60
C THR A 140 -6.18 -15.50 -6.64
N ALA A 141 -5.58 -14.88 -5.61
CA ALA A 141 -5.33 -13.45 -5.58
C ALA A 141 -4.32 -13.02 -6.66
N ALA A 142 -3.23 -13.76 -6.81
CA ALA A 142 -2.23 -13.51 -7.85
C ALA A 142 -2.81 -13.72 -9.26
N ASP A 143 -3.51 -14.82 -9.50
CA ASP A 143 -4.16 -15.13 -10.78
C ASP A 143 -5.24 -14.08 -11.13
N ALA A 144 -5.95 -13.53 -10.13
CA ALA A 144 -6.87 -12.43 -10.31
C ALA A 144 -6.17 -11.10 -10.66
N GLY A 145 -4.86 -11.00 -10.44
CA GLY A 145 -4.06 -9.83 -10.74
C GLY A 145 -3.94 -8.85 -9.57
N ALA A 146 -4.16 -9.28 -8.35
CA ALA A 146 -3.74 -8.54 -7.17
C ALA A 146 -2.21 -8.47 -7.09
N ASP A 147 -1.67 -7.36 -6.62
CA ASP A 147 -0.23 -7.09 -6.56
C ASP A 147 0.33 -7.27 -5.16
N GLY A 148 -0.52 -7.17 -4.15
CA GLY A 148 -0.11 -7.30 -2.77
C GLY A 148 -1.28 -7.51 -1.82
N VAL A 149 -0.92 -7.80 -0.57
CA VAL A 149 -1.86 -7.95 0.53
C VAL A 149 -1.33 -7.29 1.80
N ILE A 150 -2.24 -6.66 2.54
CA ILE A 150 -2.05 -6.11 3.88
C ILE A 150 -2.96 -6.91 4.82
N VAL A 151 -2.40 -7.43 5.91
CA VAL A 151 -3.16 -8.18 6.94
C VAL A 151 -2.87 -7.54 8.30
N PRO A 152 -3.71 -6.58 8.75
CA PRO A 152 -3.41 -5.72 9.88
C PRO A 152 -3.39 -6.44 11.24
N ASP A 153 -4.06 -7.57 11.35
CA ASP A 153 -4.13 -8.43 12.53
C ASP A 153 -3.08 -9.56 12.53
N LEU A 154 -2.20 -9.63 11.51
CA LEU A 154 -1.14 -10.62 11.41
C LEU A 154 0.23 -9.98 11.70
N PRO A 155 0.80 -10.18 12.90
CA PRO A 155 2.12 -9.66 13.22
C PRO A 155 3.20 -10.38 12.39
N TYR A 156 4.31 -9.69 12.13
CA TYR A 156 5.36 -10.23 11.29
C TYR A 156 5.97 -11.54 11.83
N GLU A 157 5.91 -11.77 13.14
CA GLU A 157 6.38 -12.98 13.80
C GLU A 157 5.61 -14.23 13.38
N GLU A 158 4.33 -14.06 13.00
CA GLU A 158 3.42 -15.14 12.61
C GLU A 158 3.13 -15.15 11.09
N CYS A 159 3.76 -14.24 10.34
CA CYS A 159 3.51 -14.04 8.92
C CYS A 159 4.08 -15.16 8.03
N GLU A 160 5.02 -16.00 8.54
CA GLU A 160 5.75 -16.99 7.73
C GLU A 160 4.85 -17.96 6.95
N PRO A 161 3.77 -18.55 7.54
CA PRO A 161 2.91 -19.46 6.78
C PRO A 161 2.24 -18.79 5.57
N LEU A 162 1.80 -17.54 5.71
CA LEU A 162 1.20 -16.79 4.60
C LEU A 162 2.29 -16.40 3.58
N ARG A 163 3.45 -15.97 4.04
CA ARG A 163 4.57 -15.57 3.19
C ARG A 163 5.08 -16.70 2.31
N ALA A 164 5.16 -17.92 2.86
CA ALA A 164 5.59 -19.10 2.14
C ALA A 164 4.70 -19.41 0.91
N GLU A 165 3.43 -19.00 0.94
CA GLU A 165 2.49 -19.20 -0.16
C GLU A 165 2.43 -17.97 -1.10
N THR A 166 2.55 -16.76 -0.56
CA THR A 166 2.40 -15.52 -1.35
C THR A 166 3.66 -15.18 -2.15
N GLU A 167 4.86 -15.39 -1.60
CA GLU A 167 6.12 -15.09 -2.31
C GLU A 167 6.25 -15.86 -3.62
N PRO A 168 6.06 -17.20 -3.67
CA PRO A 168 6.12 -17.95 -4.92
C PRO A 168 5.03 -17.56 -5.93
N ALA A 169 3.86 -17.10 -5.42
CA ALA A 169 2.77 -16.62 -6.25
C ALA A 169 3.01 -15.20 -6.82
N GLY A 170 4.05 -14.50 -6.36
CA GLY A 170 4.33 -13.12 -6.79
C GLY A 170 3.44 -12.07 -6.13
N LEU A 171 2.75 -12.41 -5.03
CA LEU A 171 1.91 -11.49 -4.27
C LEU A 171 2.73 -10.86 -3.13
N ASP A 172 2.90 -9.54 -3.16
CA ASP A 172 3.69 -8.81 -2.15
C ASP A 172 2.95 -8.71 -0.82
N ILE A 173 3.59 -9.07 0.31
CA ILE A 173 3.05 -8.77 1.64
C ILE A 173 3.61 -7.43 2.10
N ILE A 174 2.70 -6.45 2.28
CA ILE A 174 3.02 -5.14 2.81
C ILE A 174 2.86 -5.18 4.32
N GLN A 175 3.94 -4.91 5.04
CA GLN A 175 3.98 -4.95 6.50
C GLN A 175 3.71 -3.57 7.10
N LEU A 176 3.04 -3.57 8.27
CA LEU A 176 2.70 -2.35 9.02
C LEU A 176 3.72 -2.05 10.12
N VAL A 177 4.12 -0.79 10.21
CA VAL A 177 4.90 -0.25 11.32
C VAL A 177 3.99 0.64 12.15
N ALA A 178 3.77 0.26 13.40
CA ALA A 178 3.03 1.05 14.38
C ALA A 178 3.96 2.07 15.06
N PRO A 179 3.43 3.19 15.60
CA PRO A 179 4.21 4.16 16.37
C PRO A 179 4.89 3.56 17.61
N THR A 180 4.31 2.50 18.16
CA THR A 180 4.85 1.75 19.30
C THR A 180 5.93 0.72 18.91
N SER A 181 6.24 0.58 17.63
CA SER A 181 7.24 -0.40 17.17
C SER A 181 8.63 0.01 17.60
N THR A 182 9.33 -0.88 18.29
CA THR A 182 10.73 -0.66 18.68
C THR A 182 11.65 -0.61 17.45
N PRO A 183 12.84 0.02 17.52
CA PRO A 183 13.78 0.07 16.40
C PRO A 183 14.15 -1.31 15.83
N ALA A 184 14.28 -2.32 16.68
CA ALA A 184 14.54 -3.69 16.26
C ALA A 184 13.37 -4.27 15.44
N ARG A 185 12.12 -4.05 15.88
CA ARG A 185 10.91 -4.44 15.13
C ARG A 185 10.84 -3.71 13.81
N VAL A 186 11.05 -2.40 13.79
CA VAL A 186 11.05 -1.58 12.55
C VAL A 186 12.02 -2.15 11.53
N LYS A 187 13.24 -2.51 11.93
CA LYS A 187 14.25 -3.12 11.04
C LYS A 187 13.77 -4.45 10.46
N THR A 188 13.18 -5.32 11.29
CA THR A 188 12.68 -6.63 10.84
C THR A 188 11.49 -6.47 9.91
N ILE A 189 10.50 -5.65 10.28
CA ILE A 189 9.32 -5.33 9.46
C ILE A 189 9.75 -4.77 8.10
N ALA A 190 10.65 -3.79 8.09
CA ALA A 190 11.13 -3.17 6.86
C ALA A 190 11.86 -4.17 5.94
N ARG A 191 12.57 -5.15 6.50
CA ARG A 191 13.21 -6.22 5.73
C ARG A 191 12.18 -7.17 5.10
N LEU A 192 11.17 -7.56 5.86
CA LEU A 192 10.16 -8.54 5.45
C LEU A 192 9.09 -7.95 4.52
N SER A 193 8.77 -6.65 4.65
CA SER A 193 7.80 -5.99 3.77
C SER A 193 8.24 -6.06 2.31
N ARG A 194 7.28 -6.20 1.39
CA ARG A 194 7.51 -6.12 -0.06
C ARG A 194 6.68 -4.97 -0.63
N GLY A 195 7.02 -4.49 -1.82
CA GLY A 195 6.41 -3.31 -2.41
C GLY A 195 6.73 -2.02 -1.65
N PHE A 196 6.13 -1.81 -0.49
CA PHE A 196 6.40 -0.65 0.39
C PHE A 196 6.26 -1.01 1.87
N VAL A 197 6.68 -0.10 2.76
CA VAL A 197 6.45 -0.21 4.21
C VAL A 197 5.29 0.73 4.56
N TYR A 198 4.26 0.20 5.20
CA TYR A 198 3.10 0.99 5.62
C TYR A 198 3.31 1.51 7.05
N VAL A 199 3.43 2.82 7.23
CA VAL A 199 3.52 3.47 8.54
C VAL A 199 2.13 3.90 8.98
N VAL A 200 1.69 3.32 10.09
CA VAL A 200 0.43 3.67 10.75
C VAL A 200 0.68 4.83 11.71
N SER A 201 -0.01 5.96 11.54
CA SER A 201 0.03 7.07 12.51
C SER A 201 -1.12 6.93 13.51
N LEU A 202 -0.82 6.76 14.82
CA LEU A 202 -1.85 6.65 15.88
C LEU A 202 -2.55 7.98 16.20
N THR A 203 -1.90 9.08 15.94
CA THR A 203 -2.52 10.37 16.09
C THR A 203 -3.26 10.68 14.80
N GLY A 204 -4.56 10.36 14.78
CA GLY A 204 -5.43 10.93 13.77
C GLY A 204 -5.09 12.41 13.64
N ILE A 205 -4.80 12.86 12.43
CA ILE A 205 -4.67 14.28 12.14
C ILE A 205 -6.11 14.82 12.25
N THR A 206 -6.66 14.75 13.48
CA THR A 206 -7.99 15.21 13.81
C THR A 206 -7.86 16.67 14.21
N GLY A 207 -8.49 17.54 13.43
CA GLY A 207 -8.55 18.97 13.71
C GLY A 207 -7.53 19.82 12.95
N GLU A 208 -7.54 21.11 13.19
CA GLU A 208 -6.86 22.20 12.48
C GLU A 208 -5.31 22.19 12.49
N ARG A 209 -4.68 21.09 12.94
CA ARG A 209 -3.21 21.01 12.97
C ARG A 209 -2.66 20.84 11.56
N ARG A 210 -2.00 21.89 11.08
CA ARG A 210 -1.24 21.90 9.82
C ARG A 210 0.11 21.18 9.92
N GLU A 211 0.56 20.83 11.13
CA GLU A 211 1.86 20.20 11.38
C GLU A 211 1.70 18.69 11.57
N LEU A 212 2.64 17.95 10.98
CA LEU A 212 2.77 16.51 11.20
C LEU A 212 3.15 16.25 12.66
N PRO A 213 2.71 15.12 13.24
CA PRO A 213 3.23 14.67 14.53
C PRO A 213 4.74 14.55 14.46
N LYS A 214 5.46 15.14 15.45
CA LYS A 214 6.93 15.10 15.51
C LYS A 214 7.46 13.66 15.49
N ASP A 215 6.72 12.75 16.08
CA ASP A 215 7.05 11.32 16.13
C ASP A 215 7.04 10.65 14.76
N LEU A 216 6.20 11.11 13.84
CA LEU A 216 6.11 10.56 12.48
C LEU A 216 7.39 10.82 11.68
N ASP A 217 7.95 12.03 11.74
CA ASP A 217 9.20 12.35 11.06
C ASP A 217 10.36 11.52 11.60
N VAL A 218 10.44 11.35 12.92
CA VAL A 218 11.45 10.49 13.56
C VAL A 218 11.30 9.04 13.10
N GLN A 219 10.09 8.52 13.04
CA GLN A 219 9.82 7.15 12.62
C GLN A 219 10.21 6.91 11.15
N ILE A 220 9.87 7.84 10.26
CA ILE A 220 10.24 7.76 8.83
C ILE A 220 11.76 7.83 8.68
N ARG A 221 12.45 8.73 9.39
CA ARG A 221 13.93 8.81 9.36
C ARG A 221 14.55 7.50 9.84
N THR A 222 14.03 6.92 10.94
CA THR A 222 14.50 5.63 11.43
C THR A 222 14.33 4.52 10.40
N LEU A 223 13.18 4.47 9.71
CA LEU A 223 12.96 3.53 8.61
C LEU A 223 13.96 3.72 7.47
N ARG A 224 14.25 4.96 7.09
CA ARG A 224 15.19 5.27 5.99
C ARG A 224 16.65 4.88 6.31
N LEU A 225 17.02 4.77 7.60
CA LEU A 225 18.33 4.26 8.00
C LEU A 225 18.47 2.75 7.81
N VAL A 226 17.38 2.02 7.80
CA VAL A 226 17.38 0.54 7.80
C VAL A 226 16.76 -0.09 6.55
N SER A 227 16.15 0.73 5.68
CA SER A 227 15.48 0.26 4.46
C SER A 227 15.51 1.30 3.34
N THR A 228 15.66 0.82 2.10
CA THR A 228 15.53 1.61 0.87
C THR A 228 14.13 1.50 0.25
N LYS A 229 13.25 0.72 0.86
CA LYS A 229 11.88 0.54 0.36
C LYS A 229 11.08 1.82 0.50
N PRO A 230 10.11 2.06 -0.41
CA PRO A 230 9.19 3.17 -0.28
C PRO A 230 8.45 3.11 1.05
N VAL A 231 8.20 4.26 1.65
CA VAL A 231 7.44 4.42 2.88
C VAL A 231 6.15 5.14 2.59
N CYS A 232 5.02 4.49 2.83
CA CYS A 232 3.70 5.09 2.72
C CYS A 232 3.11 5.32 4.12
N VAL A 233 2.52 6.49 4.33
CA VAL A 233 1.92 6.87 5.60
C VAL A 233 0.41 6.93 5.45
N GLY A 234 -0.29 6.26 6.35
CA GLY A 234 -1.75 6.27 6.44
C GLY A 234 -2.23 6.57 7.86
N PHE A 235 -3.53 6.71 7.97
CA PHE A 235 -4.34 7.05 9.13
C PHE A 235 -4.57 8.55 9.36
N GLY A 236 -5.85 8.91 9.24
CA GLY A 236 -6.37 10.24 9.57
C GLY A 236 -6.11 11.34 8.55
N VAL A 237 -5.35 11.07 7.49
CA VAL A 237 -5.17 12.02 6.39
C VAL A 237 -6.48 12.19 5.64
N SER A 238 -6.96 13.43 5.54
CA SER A 238 -8.30 13.71 5.02
C SER A 238 -8.39 14.94 4.12
N THR A 239 -7.36 15.80 4.09
CA THR A 239 -7.34 17.01 3.27
C THR A 239 -6.10 17.10 2.38
N PRO A 240 -6.15 17.87 1.27
CA PRO A 240 -5.00 18.10 0.40
C PRO A 240 -3.79 18.69 1.13
N GLU A 241 -4.00 19.56 2.13
CA GLU A 241 -2.94 20.17 2.92
C GLU A 241 -2.20 19.13 3.77
N GLN A 242 -2.96 18.21 4.38
CA GLN A 242 -2.39 17.09 5.12
C GLN A 242 -1.63 16.13 4.20
N VAL A 243 -2.18 15.86 3.01
CA VAL A 243 -1.50 15.06 1.98
C VAL A 243 -0.18 15.73 1.57
N ALA A 244 -0.20 17.05 1.34
CA ALA A 244 1.02 17.81 1.03
C ALA A 244 2.06 17.72 2.14
N ALA A 245 1.64 17.83 3.40
CA ALA A 245 2.54 17.74 4.56
C ALA A 245 3.20 16.36 4.66
N VAL A 246 2.42 15.28 4.56
CA VAL A 246 2.92 13.89 4.59
C VAL A 246 3.84 13.62 3.38
N GLY A 247 3.47 14.11 2.18
CA GLY A 247 4.24 13.93 0.95
C GLY A 247 5.65 14.55 0.98
N LYS A 248 5.92 15.51 1.89
CA LYS A 248 7.28 16.07 2.09
C LYS A 248 8.25 15.07 2.71
N VAL A 249 7.76 14.14 3.52
CA VAL A 249 8.59 13.21 4.30
C VAL A 249 8.45 11.75 3.87
N ALA A 250 7.31 11.36 3.27
CA ALA A 250 7.00 10.01 2.83
C ALA A 250 7.08 9.84 1.30
N ASP A 251 7.18 8.61 0.82
CA ASP A 251 7.15 8.26 -0.61
C ASP A 251 5.71 8.08 -1.12
N GLY A 252 4.75 7.91 -0.21
CA GLY A 252 3.33 7.83 -0.53
C GLY A 252 2.44 8.18 0.66
N VAL A 253 1.20 8.53 0.33
CA VAL A 253 0.16 8.88 1.30
C VAL A 253 -1.04 7.98 1.08
N VAL A 254 -1.49 7.32 2.15
CA VAL A 254 -2.69 6.47 2.12
C VAL A 254 -3.88 7.25 2.66
N VAL A 255 -4.93 7.36 1.85
CA VAL A 255 -6.16 8.03 2.23
C VAL A 255 -7.32 7.04 2.16
N GLY A 256 -7.91 6.76 3.31
CA GLY A 256 -9.02 5.80 3.45
C GLY A 256 -10.31 6.46 3.90
N SER A 257 -10.45 6.72 5.19
CA SER A 257 -11.72 7.18 5.79
C SER A 257 -12.33 8.42 5.14
N ALA A 258 -11.51 9.31 4.56
CA ALA A 258 -12.03 10.49 3.87
C ALA A 258 -12.69 10.12 2.54
N ILE A 259 -12.08 9.22 1.76
CA ILE A 259 -12.66 8.70 0.52
C ILE A 259 -13.94 7.92 0.83
N VAL A 260 -13.91 7.04 1.84
CA VAL A 260 -15.09 6.25 2.25
C VAL A 260 -16.23 7.15 2.73
N ARG A 261 -15.96 8.25 3.45
CA ARG A 261 -17.01 9.25 3.80
C ARG A 261 -17.61 9.90 2.56
N THR A 262 -16.78 10.22 1.55
CA THR A 262 -17.27 10.77 0.28
C THR A 262 -18.17 9.77 -0.45
N ILE A 263 -17.81 8.49 -0.44
CA ILE A 263 -18.65 7.40 -0.98
C ILE A 263 -19.97 7.34 -0.19
N GLU A 264 -19.92 7.29 1.14
CA GLU A 264 -21.10 7.24 2.01
C GLU A 264 -22.07 8.40 1.74
N ALA A 265 -21.55 9.62 1.58
CA ALA A 265 -22.35 10.81 1.32
C ALA A 265 -23.05 10.81 -0.06
N HIS A 266 -22.52 10.09 -1.03
CA HIS A 266 -23.04 10.12 -2.40
C HIS A 266 -23.55 8.76 -2.90
N ALA A 267 -23.55 7.72 -2.02
CA ALA A 267 -23.89 6.34 -2.37
C ALA A 267 -25.25 6.18 -3.11
N ALA A 268 -26.24 7.02 -2.77
CA ALA A 268 -27.57 6.97 -3.37
C ALA A 268 -27.74 7.91 -4.58
N THR A 269 -26.67 8.53 -5.09
CA THR A 269 -26.75 9.53 -6.17
C THR A 269 -26.03 9.06 -7.45
N ALA A 270 -26.49 9.54 -8.61
CA ALA A 270 -25.81 9.33 -9.88
C ALA A 270 -24.41 10.00 -9.93
N ALA A 271 -24.16 10.98 -9.04
CA ALA A 271 -22.91 11.73 -8.98
C ALA A 271 -21.81 11.02 -8.17
N LEU A 272 -22.06 9.83 -7.60
CA LEU A 272 -21.12 9.11 -6.74
C LEU A 272 -19.70 9.05 -7.34
N VAL A 273 -19.58 8.51 -8.53
CA VAL A 273 -18.27 8.25 -9.17
C VAL A 273 -17.55 9.57 -9.47
N GLU A 274 -18.28 10.57 -9.96
CA GLU A 274 -17.74 11.90 -10.26
C GLU A 274 -17.22 12.59 -9.00
N LYS A 275 -18.02 12.63 -7.93
CA LYS A 275 -17.67 13.29 -6.65
C LYS A 275 -16.48 12.65 -5.98
N VAL A 276 -16.41 11.32 -5.96
CA VAL A 276 -15.26 10.59 -5.44
C VAL A 276 -14.02 10.85 -6.31
N GLY A 277 -14.17 10.83 -7.63
CA GLY A 277 -13.08 11.16 -8.56
C GLY A 277 -12.55 12.57 -8.38
N GLU A 278 -13.42 13.59 -8.27
CA GLU A 278 -13.03 14.98 -7.99
C GLU A 278 -12.22 15.06 -6.69
N PHE A 279 -12.69 14.42 -5.63
CA PHE A 279 -11.99 14.41 -4.35
C PHE A 279 -10.60 13.76 -4.46
N ILE A 280 -10.49 12.60 -5.13
CA ILE A 280 -9.19 11.93 -5.37
C ILE A 280 -8.24 12.85 -6.15
N ALA A 281 -8.74 13.58 -7.15
CA ALA A 281 -7.92 14.52 -7.91
C ALA A 281 -7.35 15.65 -7.02
N THR A 282 -8.14 16.17 -6.07
CA THR A 282 -7.65 17.19 -5.10
C THR A 282 -6.55 16.62 -4.20
N LEU A 283 -6.69 15.36 -3.77
CA LEU A 283 -5.68 14.69 -2.94
C LEU A 283 -4.38 14.39 -3.73
N LYS A 284 -4.49 14.04 -5.02
CA LYS A 284 -3.30 13.77 -5.85
C LYS A 284 -2.54 15.04 -6.22
N HIS A 285 -3.21 16.16 -6.36
CA HIS A 285 -2.61 17.42 -6.84
C HIS A 285 -1.32 17.81 -6.11
N PRO A 286 -1.27 17.87 -4.75
CA PRO A 286 -0.06 18.27 -4.03
C PRO A 286 1.08 17.24 -4.05
N LEU A 287 0.85 16.03 -4.56
CA LEU A 287 1.84 14.96 -4.66
C LEU A 287 2.56 14.93 -6.03
N ARG A 288 2.14 15.77 -6.97
CA ARG A 288 2.80 15.93 -8.27
C ARG A 288 4.06 16.77 -8.12
N ALA A 289 5.03 16.58 -9.02
CA ALA A 289 6.20 17.46 -9.09
C ALA A 289 5.75 18.91 -9.33
N SER A 290 6.28 19.83 -8.55
CA SER A 290 6.06 21.25 -8.80
C SER A 290 6.66 21.63 -10.15
N SER A 291 5.91 22.28 -11.03
CA SER A 291 6.37 22.72 -12.36
C SER A 291 7.35 23.91 -12.32
N THR A 292 8.03 24.14 -11.19
CA THR A 292 8.98 25.23 -10.97
C THR A 292 10.45 24.84 -11.24
N ALA A 293 10.71 23.97 -12.20
CA ALA A 293 12.06 23.74 -12.72
C ALA A 293 12.19 24.29 -14.16
N GLY A 294 11.97 25.59 -14.34
CA GLY A 294 12.05 26.20 -15.65
C GLY A 294 12.14 27.70 -15.62
N PHE A 295 13.08 28.27 -14.81
CA PHE A 295 13.57 29.64 -15.04
C PHE A 295 14.85 29.88 -14.21
N ALA A 296 15.97 29.28 -14.63
CA ALA A 296 17.30 29.72 -14.21
C ALA A 296 18.25 29.54 -15.37
N GLY A 297 18.39 30.56 -16.19
CA GLY A 297 19.30 30.54 -17.34
C GLY A 297 19.18 31.74 -18.26
N ALA A 298 19.04 32.93 -17.70
CA ALA A 298 19.34 34.16 -18.46
C ALA A 298 20.59 34.78 -17.82
N THR A 299 21.75 34.39 -18.30
CA THR A 299 23.02 35.08 -18.05
C THR A 299 22.99 36.42 -18.75
N GLU A 300 22.80 37.51 -18.02
CA GLU A 300 23.16 38.86 -18.48
C GLU A 300 24.67 38.95 -18.59
N GLY A 301 25.15 38.93 -19.81
CA GLY A 301 26.52 39.29 -20.17
C GLY A 301 26.72 40.78 -19.99
N GLY A 302 27.16 41.22 -18.83
CA GLY A 302 27.67 42.56 -18.61
C GLY A 302 29.04 42.77 -19.28
N ARG A 303 29.09 43.46 -20.42
CA ARG A 303 30.31 43.97 -21.04
C ARG A 303 30.91 45.01 -20.12
N PHE A 304 32.09 44.76 -19.58
CA PHE A 304 32.97 45.81 -19.07
C PHE A 304 33.70 46.46 -20.26
N GLY A 305 33.28 47.70 -20.59
CA GLY A 305 34.03 48.58 -21.47
C GLY A 305 35.28 49.10 -20.78
N ARG A 306 36.43 48.90 -21.38
CA ARG A 306 37.64 49.65 -21.07
C ARG A 306 37.55 51.00 -21.81
N GLY A 307 37.84 52.09 -21.14
CA GLY A 307 37.99 53.43 -21.71
C GLY A 307 38.87 54.27 -20.82
N ALA A 308 40.08 54.52 -21.35
CA ALA A 308 41.03 55.62 -21.14
C ALA A 308 41.28 56.15 -19.72
#